data_54690a0c62705333ce3af754c287c90c
#
_entry.id   54690a0c62705333ce3af754c287c90c
#
_cell.length_a   1.000
_cell.length_b   1.000
_cell.length_c   1.000
_cell.angle_alpha   90.00
_cell.angle_beta   90.00
_cell.angle_gamma   90.00
#
_symmetry.space_group_name_H-M   'P 1'
#
loop_
_entity.id
_entity.type
_entity.pdbx_description
1 polymer ?
#
loop_
_entity_poly.entity_id
_entity_poly.type
_entity_poly.pdbx_seq_one_letter_code
_entity_poly.pdbx_strand_id
1 'polypeptide(L)'
;MSPTGNILRGQFSTVSGIGIAILSLLYTVYRSGLHKRSLKVPKLRERVLVLGASSGIGRSIARQYAERGARVCIVGRREALVNEVVAECQKAQSDCSGGISKQEEDIFGVAADFASVDDMIRTRTIVEASKVQTFSTSESISQAQF
;
A
#
# COMPACT_ATOMS: atom_id res chain seq x y z
N MET A 1 38.04 63.42 1.86
CA MET A 1 38.26 61.95 1.71
C MET A 1 37.29 61.26 2.65
N SER A 2 36.19 60.76 2.12
CA SER A 2 35.09 60.19 2.92
C SER A 2 35.10 58.66 2.84
N PRO A 3 35.14 57.92 3.97
CA PRO A 3 35.18 56.45 3.99
C PRO A 3 33.76 55.86 4.15
N THR A 4 32.84 56.14 3.22
CA THR A 4 31.45 55.66 3.35
C THR A 4 31.09 54.56 2.35
N GLY A 5 32.04 54.05 1.56
CA GLY A 5 31.77 53.09 0.47
C GLY A 5 31.78 51.60 0.82
N ASN A 6 32.28 51.20 1.99
CA ASN A 6 32.54 49.77 2.28
C ASN A 6 31.50 49.06 3.16
N ILE A 7 30.59 49.78 3.79
CA ILE A 7 29.64 49.16 4.73
C ILE A 7 28.47 48.48 3.98
N LEU A 8 28.08 49.00 2.83
CA LEU A 8 26.94 48.49 2.05
C LEU A 8 27.27 47.21 1.26
N ARG A 9 28.53 46.94 0.92
CA ARG A 9 28.94 45.74 0.19
C ARG A 9 28.93 44.47 1.05
N GLY A 10 29.13 44.59 2.37
CA GLY A 10 29.12 43.47 3.30
C GLY A 10 27.72 42.94 3.62
N GLN A 11 26.71 43.83 3.64
CA GLN A 11 25.34 43.43 4.01
C GLN A 11 24.62 42.66 2.91
N PHE A 12 24.85 42.97 1.62
CA PHE A 12 24.23 42.22 0.52
C PHE A 12 24.77 40.78 0.41
N SER A 13 26.02 40.54 0.77
CA SER A 13 26.64 39.20 0.75
C SER A 13 26.08 38.26 1.83
N THR A 14 25.81 38.77 3.04
CA THR A 14 25.30 37.97 4.15
C THR A 14 23.83 37.60 3.97
N VAL A 15 23.00 38.53 3.50
CA VAL A 15 21.57 38.29 3.26
C VAL A 15 21.38 37.26 2.11
N SER A 16 22.21 37.34 1.05
CA SER A 16 22.19 36.38 -0.05
C SER A 16 22.59 34.97 0.42
N GLY A 17 23.61 34.85 1.28
CA GLY A 17 24.07 33.58 1.83
C GLY A 17 23.01 32.90 2.71
N ILE A 18 22.32 33.65 3.55
CA ILE A 18 21.25 33.13 4.42
C ILE A 18 20.06 32.63 3.57
N GLY A 19 19.68 33.37 2.52
CA GLY A 19 18.60 32.94 1.61
C GLY A 19 18.89 31.60 0.93
N ILE A 20 20.11 31.42 0.43
CA ILE A 20 20.55 30.16 -0.21
C ILE A 20 20.56 29.00 0.82
N ALA A 21 21.02 29.26 2.03
CA ALA A 21 21.07 28.25 3.09
C ALA A 21 19.65 27.77 3.49
N ILE A 22 18.69 28.69 3.61
CA ILE A 22 17.29 28.36 3.91
C ILE A 22 16.67 27.56 2.75
N LEU A 23 16.90 27.98 1.50
CA LEU A 23 16.39 27.27 0.32
C LEU A 23 16.97 25.86 0.20
N SER A 24 18.24 25.67 0.49
CA SER A 24 18.93 24.39 0.53
C SER A 24 18.39 23.50 1.64
N LEU A 25 18.11 24.05 2.82
CA LEU A 25 17.52 23.33 3.94
C LEU A 25 16.08 22.89 3.60
N LEU A 26 15.27 23.76 3.04
CA LEU A 26 13.92 23.44 2.60
C LEU A 26 13.92 22.35 1.50
N TYR A 27 14.85 22.43 0.56
CA TYR A 27 15.01 21.43 -0.48
C TYR A 27 15.44 20.07 0.09
N THR A 28 16.37 20.04 1.05
CA THR A 28 16.80 18.80 1.71
C THR A 28 15.69 18.20 2.55
N VAL A 29 14.91 19.00 3.27
CA VAL A 29 13.74 18.54 4.03
C VAL A 29 12.67 17.98 3.09
N TYR A 30 12.39 18.65 1.99
CA TYR A 30 11.46 18.18 0.96
C TYR A 30 11.93 16.86 0.34
N ARG A 31 13.21 16.74 0.01
CA ARG A 31 13.80 15.54 -0.60
C ARG A 31 13.97 14.39 0.38
N SER A 32 14.21 14.65 1.65
CA SER A 32 14.37 13.62 2.69
C SER A 32 13.07 12.87 3.03
N GLY A 33 11.96 13.28 2.42
CA GLY A 33 10.70 12.57 2.53
C GLY A 33 10.10 12.57 3.94
N LEU A 34 10.42 13.59 4.77
CA LEU A 34 9.74 13.80 6.05
C LEU A 34 8.22 13.96 5.87
N HIS A 35 7.78 14.23 4.64
CA HIS A 35 6.37 14.29 4.28
C HIS A 35 5.77 12.92 3.89
N LYS A 36 6.59 11.86 3.85
CA LYS A 36 6.05 10.51 3.72
C LYS A 36 5.31 10.20 5.01
N ARG A 37 3.98 10.30 4.95
CA ARG A 37 3.11 9.68 5.97
C ARG A 37 3.59 8.24 6.11
N SER A 38 4.32 7.98 7.17
CA SER A 38 4.65 6.62 7.56
C SER A 38 3.35 5.99 8.08
N LEU A 39 2.51 5.54 7.15
CA LEU A 39 1.54 4.52 7.46
C LEU A 39 2.39 3.32 7.85
N LYS A 40 2.60 3.12 9.13
CA LYS A 40 3.19 1.92 9.72
C LYS A 40 2.17 0.77 9.59
N VAL A 41 1.73 0.49 8.37
CA VAL A 41 1.03 -0.75 8.08
C VAL A 41 2.13 -1.79 7.92
N PRO A 42 2.13 -2.86 8.72
CA PRO A 42 3.06 -3.97 8.52
C PRO A 42 2.88 -4.44 7.07
N LYS A 43 3.94 -4.42 6.27
CA LYS A 43 3.89 -4.82 4.85
C LYS A 43 3.49 -6.29 4.68
N LEU A 44 3.73 -7.10 5.69
CA LEU A 44 3.33 -8.49 5.76
C LEU A 44 1.91 -8.58 6.34
N ARG A 45 1.00 -9.24 5.59
CA ARG A 45 -0.40 -9.47 5.95
C ARG A 45 -1.30 -8.23 5.94
N GLU A 46 -0.96 -7.18 5.20
CA GLU A 46 -1.96 -6.14 4.96
C GLU A 46 -3.14 -6.72 4.17
N ARG A 47 -4.34 -6.22 4.44
CA ARG A 47 -5.56 -6.63 3.76
C ARG A 47 -5.93 -5.59 2.72
N VAL A 48 -6.07 -6.03 1.48
CA VAL A 48 -6.32 -5.15 0.36
C VAL A 48 -7.57 -5.60 -0.39
N LEU A 49 -8.51 -4.71 -0.57
CA LEU A 49 -9.67 -4.91 -1.42
C LEU A 49 -9.46 -4.13 -2.71
N VAL A 50 -9.41 -4.81 -3.85
CA VAL A 50 -9.24 -4.19 -5.16
C VAL A 50 -10.51 -4.30 -5.98
N LEU A 51 -11.17 -3.17 -6.19
CA LEU A 51 -12.38 -3.07 -7.00
C LEU A 51 -12.01 -2.86 -8.47
N GLY A 52 -12.68 -3.58 -9.37
CA GLY A 52 -12.41 -3.48 -10.81
C GLY A 52 -11.10 -4.15 -11.21
N ALA A 53 -10.65 -5.17 -10.48
CA ALA A 53 -9.38 -5.84 -10.70
C ALA A 53 -9.41 -6.89 -11.84
N SER A 54 -10.51 -7.04 -12.54
CA SER A 54 -10.63 -7.99 -13.68
C SER A 54 -9.75 -7.64 -14.88
N SER A 55 -9.19 -6.42 -14.96
CA SER A 55 -8.33 -5.99 -16.07
C SER A 55 -7.56 -4.71 -15.75
N GLY A 56 -6.57 -4.37 -16.58
CA GLY A 56 -5.87 -3.10 -16.56
C GLY A 56 -5.17 -2.77 -15.25
N ILE A 57 -5.39 -1.55 -14.76
CA ILE A 57 -4.71 -1.01 -13.58
C ILE A 57 -5.05 -1.82 -12.31
N GLY A 58 -6.31 -2.20 -12.12
CA GLY A 58 -6.74 -2.99 -10.95
C GLY A 58 -6.04 -4.35 -10.89
N ARG A 59 -5.92 -5.07 -12.02
CA ARG A 59 -5.17 -6.34 -12.11
C ARG A 59 -3.70 -6.17 -11.73
N SER A 60 -3.05 -5.10 -12.23
CA SER A 60 -1.65 -4.81 -11.90
C SER A 60 -1.45 -4.46 -10.43
N ILE A 61 -2.38 -3.71 -9.83
CA ILE A 61 -2.36 -3.39 -8.40
C ILE A 61 -2.52 -4.66 -7.55
N ALA A 62 -3.52 -5.49 -7.84
CA ALA A 62 -3.76 -6.74 -7.12
C ALA A 62 -2.53 -7.64 -7.12
N ARG A 63 -1.89 -7.81 -8.29
CA ARG A 63 -0.66 -8.58 -8.42
C ARG A 63 0.50 -8.03 -7.58
N GLN A 64 0.74 -6.70 -7.61
CA GLN A 64 1.82 -6.09 -6.82
C GLN A 64 1.63 -6.27 -5.31
N TYR A 65 0.38 -6.24 -4.83
CA TYR A 65 0.09 -6.53 -3.43
C TYR A 65 0.26 -8.01 -3.09
N ALA A 66 -0.15 -8.90 -3.99
CA ALA A 66 0.08 -10.34 -3.83
C ALA A 66 1.57 -10.68 -3.75
N GLU A 67 2.42 -10.11 -4.61
CA GLU A 67 3.87 -10.26 -4.59
C GLU A 67 4.51 -9.83 -3.25
N ARG A 68 3.86 -8.92 -2.51
CA ARG A 68 4.31 -8.46 -1.18
C ARG A 68 3.79 -9.32 -0.02
N GLY A 69 3.03 -10.37 -0.31
CA GLY A 69 2.43 -11.22 0.71
C GLY A 69 1.21 -10.60 1.39
N ALA A 70 0.52 -9.66 0.75
CA ALA A 70 -0.73 -9.12 1.23
C ALA A 70 -1.88 -10.13 1.02
N ARG A 71 -2.91 -10.02 1.87
CA ARG A 71 -4.20 -10.69 1.64
C ARG A 71 -5.01 -9.84 0.67
N VAL A 72 -5.34 -10.39 -0.49
CA VAL A 72 -5.99 -9.63 -1.56
C VAL A 72 -7.38 -10.19 -1.86
N CYS A 73 -8.40 -9.35 -1.71
CA CYS A 73 -9.74 -9.60 -2.21
C CYS A 73 -9.92 -8.89 -3.56
N ILE A 74 -10.16 -9.68 -4.59
CA ILE A 74 -10.31 -9.22 -5.97
C ILE A 74 -11.78 -9.16 -6.32
N VAL A 75 -12.26 -7.97 -6.70
CA VAL A 75 -13.68 -7.80 -7.04
C VAL A 75 -13.84 -7.30 -8.47
N GLY A 76 -14.75 -7.93 -9.20
CA GLY A 76 -15.07 -7.55 -10.57
C GLY A 76 -16.40 -8.16 -11.02
N ARG A 77 -16.98 -7.62 -12.08
CA ARG A 77 -18.28 -8.06 -12.60
C ARG A 77 -18.24 -9.41 -13.31
N ARG A 78 -17.12 -9.73 -13.95
CA ARG A 78 -16.93 -10.95 -14.75
C ARG A 78 -16.19 -12.00 -13.94
N GLU A 79 -16.92 -13.00 -13.47
CA GLU A 79 -16.40 -14.08 -12.63
C GLU A 79 -15.20 -14.80 -13.25
N ALA A 80 -15.28 -15.16 -14.54
CA ALA A 80 -14.19 -15.85 -15.23
C ALA A 80 -12.87 -15.06 -15.18
N LEU A 81 -12.93 -13.74 -15.40
CA LEU A 81 -11.75 -12.88 -15.34
C LEU A 81 -11.25 -12.65 -13.90
N VAL A 82 -12.15 -12.61 -12.92
CA VAL A 82 -11.79 -12.52 -11.52
C VAL A 82 -11.01 -13.76 -11.12
N ASN A 83 -11.48 -14.95 -11.47
CA ASN A 83 -10.81 -16.22 -11.19
C ASN A 83 -9.44 -16.34 -11.86
N GLU A 84 -9.30 -15.85 -13.11
CA GLU A 84 -8.02 -15.77 -13.80
C GLU A 84 -7.01 -14.89 -13.02
N VAL A 85 -7.44 -13.71 -12.56
CA VAL A 85 -6.56 -12.80 -11.80
C VAL A 85 -6.22 -13.37 -10.41
N VAL A 86 -7.16 -14.08 -9.77
CA VAL A 86 -6.88 -14.81 -8.51
C VAL A 86 -5.75 -15.82 -8.72
N ALA A 87 -5.84 -16.65 -9.76
CA ALA A 87 -4.80 -17.64 -10.06
C ALA A 87 -3.43 -16.99 -10.35
N GLU A 88 -3.40 -15.88 -11.08
CA GLU A 88 -2.17 -15.11 -11.31
C GLU A 88 -1.57 -14.55 -10.02
N CYS A 89 -2.40 -13.98 -9.16
CA CYS A 89 -1.96 -13.42 -7.90
C CYS A 89 -1.43 -14.50 -6.94
N GLN A 90 -2.09 -15.66 -6.87
CA GLN A 90 -1.63 -16.81 -6.09
C GLN A 90 -0.28 -17.32 -6.59
N LYS A 91 -0.10 -17.41 -7.91
CA LYS A 91 1.19 -17.77 -8.51
C LYS A 91 2.28 -16.74 -8.15
N ALA A 92 2.00 -15.45 -8.34
CA ALA A 92 2.94 -14.38 -8.03
C ALA A 92 3.34 -14.37 -6.54
N GLN A 93 2.40 -14.62 -5.63
CA GLN A 93 2.68 -14.76 -4.21
C GLN A 93 3.57 -15.96 -3.90
N SER A 94 3.32 -17.11 -4.55
CA SER A 94 4.12 -18.32 -4.34
C SER A 94 5.55 -18.18 -4.84
N ASP A 95 5.75 -17.46 -5.95
CA ASP A 95 7.07 -17.25 -6.54
C ASP A 95 7.94 -16.32 -5.66
N CYS A 96 7.33 -15.38 -4.95
CA CYS A 96 8.03 -14.43 -4.09
C CYS A 96 8.22 -14.91 -2.65
N SER A 97 7.40 -15.84 -2.15
CA SER A 97 7.35 -16.21 -0.72
C SER A 97 8.35 -17.29 -0.30
N GLY A 98 9.20 -17.80 -1.17
CA GLY A 98 10.34 -18.66 -0.78
C GLY A 98 10.08 -19.79 0.23
N GLY A 99 8.86 -20.39 0.25
CA GLY A 99 8.54 -21.53 1.11
C GLY A 99 7.83 -21.23 2.44
N ILE A 100 7.45 -19.99 2.71
CA ILE A 100 6.60 -19.68 3.87
C ILE A 100 5.18 -20.15 3.58
N SER A 101 4.62 -20.94 4.48
CA SER A 101 3.37 -21.69 4.36
C SER A 101 2.26 -20.95 3.59
N LYS A 102 1.89 -21.54 2.45
CA LYS A 102 0.73 -21.15 1.64
C LYS A 102 -0.53 -21.34 2.47
N GLN A 103 -1.19 -20.24 2.83
CA GLN A 103 -2.61 -20.30 3.11
C GLN A 103 -3.34 -19.91 1.82
N GLU A 104 -3.98 -20.85 1.16
CA GLU A 104 -4.78 -20.64 -0.06
C GLU A 104 -5.90 -19.60 0.13
N GLU A 105 -6.22 -19.27 1.38
CA GLU A 105 -7.24 -18.29 1.77
C GLU A 105 -6.78 -16.83 1.72
N ASP A 106 -5.50 -16.55 1.41
CA ASP A 106 -4.98 -15.18 1.43
C ASP A 106 -5.39 -14.39 0.17
N ILE A 107 -5.76 -15.05 -0.93
CA ILE A 107 -6.20 -14.40 -2.17
C ILE A 107 -7.49 -15.05 -2.65
N PHE A 108 -8.55 -14.26 -2.69
CA PHE A 108 -9.86 -14.73 -3.15
C PHE A 108 -10.56 -13.70 -4.02
N GLY A 109 -11.49 -14.18 -4.86
CA GLY A 109 -12.26 -13.36 -5.78
C GLY A 109 -13.74 -13.31 -5.42
N VAL A 110 -14.36 -12.18 -5.69
CA VAL A 110 -15.81 -11.99 -5.55
C VAL A 110 -16.35 -11.39 -6.84
N ALA A 111 -17.29 -12.09 -7.47
CA ALA A 111 -18.04 -11.55 -8.60
C ALA A 111 -19.15 -10.63 -8.08
N ALA A 112 -19.03 -9.33 -8.33
CA ALA A 112 -19.99 -8.33 -7.87
C ALA A 112 -20.05 -7.11 -8.80
N ASP A 113 -21.24 -6.54 -8.97
CA ASP A 113 -21.42 -5.25 -9.66
C ASP A 113 -21.61 -4.15 -8.63
N PHE A 114 -20.63 -3.26 -8.52
CA PHE A 114 -20.68 -2.12 -7.58
C PHE A 114 -21.69 -1.04 -7.97
N ALA A 115 -22.37 -1.16 -9.09
CA ALA A 115 -23.55 -0.36 -9.38
C ALA A 115 -24.79 -0.84 -8.59
N SER A 116 -24.77 -2.08 -8.08
CA SER A 116 -25.83 -2.66 -7.24
C SER A 116 -25.49 -2.53 -5.76
N VAL A 117 -26.43 -1.98 -4.99
CA VAL A 117 -26.29 -1.86 -3.51
C VAL A 117 -26.27 -3.23 -2.84
N ASP A 118 -27.05 -4.18 -3.35
CA ASP A 118 -27.13 -5.54 -2.82
C ASP A 118 -25.78 -6.28 -2.95
N ASP A 119 -25.14 -6.13 -4.11
CA ASP A 119 -23.81 -6.70 -4.34
C ASP A 119 -22.73 -6.06 -3.45
N MET A 120 -22.85 -4.76 -3.18
CA MET A 120 -21.95 -4.07 -2.24
C MET A 120 -22.10 -4.61 -0.81
N ILE A 121 -23.33 -4.80 -0.34
CA ILE A 121 -23.63 -5.36 0.98
C ILE A 121 -23.12 -6.80 1.06
N ARG A 122 -23.39 -7.63 0.05
CA ARG A 122 -22.89 -9.00 -0.04
C ARG A 122 -21.37 -9.07 0.01
N THR A 123 -20.68 -8.25 -0.77
CA THR A 123 -19.22 -8.19 -0.80
C THR A 123 -18.66 -7.80 0.56
N ARG A 124 -19.27 -6.81 1.23
CA ARG A 124 -18.88 -6.41 2.59
C ARG A 124 -19.01 -7.57 3.56
N THR A 125 -20.11 -8.30 3.54
CA THR A 125 -20.34 -9.45 4.41
C THR A 125 -19.30 -10.55 4.20
N ILE A 126 -18.93 -10.86 2.95
CA ILE A 126 -17.89 -11.84 2.62
C ILE A 126 -16.52 -11.39 3.16
N VAL A 127 -16.16 -10.11 2.96
CA VAL A 127 -14.89 -9.56 3.46
C VAL A 127 -14.84 -9.54 5.00
N GLU A 128 -15.96 -9.27 5.67
CA GLU A 128 -16.04 -9.31 7.13
C GLU A 128 -15.96 -10.73 7.67
N ALA A 129 -16.61 -11.70 7.04
CA ALA A 129 -16.52 -13.11 7.40
C ALA A 129 -15.09 -13.64 7.27
N SER A 130 -14.36 -13.27 6.23
CA SER A 130 -12.95 -13.63 6.06
C SER A 130 -12.03 -13.05 7.15
N LYS A 131 -12.45 -12.00 7.86
CA LYS A 131 -11.73 -11.47 9.03
C LYS A 131 -11.86 -12.35 10.26
N VAL A 132 -13.05 -12.94 10.45
CA VAL A 132 -13.36 -13.76 11.64
C VAL A 132 -12.58 -15.08 11.63
N GLN A 133 -12.46 -15.74 10.49
CA GLN A 133 -11.69 -16.99 10.37
C GLN A 133 -10.21 -16.82 10.73
N THR A 134 -9.64 -15.64 10.48
CA THR A 134 -8.24 -15.37 10.81
C THR A 134 -7.98 -15.21 12.31
N PHE A 135 -8.98 -14.77 13.08
CA PHE A 135 -8.85 -14.62 14.53
C PHE A 135 -8.85 -15.99 15.23
N SER A 136 -9.71 -16.91 14.80
CA SER A 136 -9.80 -18.26 15.39
C SER A 136 -8.53 -19.10 15.15
N THR A 137 -7.88 -18.95 13.98
CA THR A 137 -6.65 -19.69 13.66
C THR A 137 -5.43 -19.18 14.44
N SER A 138 -5.35 -17.90 14.75
CA SER A 138 -4.25 -17.35 15.54
C SER A 138 -4.32 -17.72 17.04
N GLU A 139 -5.52 -17.86 17.60
CA GLU A 139 -5.71 -18.32 18.97
C GLU A 139 -5.39 -19.80 19.15
N SER A 140 -5.74 -20.65 18.17
CA SER A 140 -5.45 -22.10 18.24
C SER A 140 -3.93 -22.38 18.15
N ILE A 141 -3.16 -21.58 17.43
CA ILE A 141 -1.70 -21.71 17.35
C ILE A 141 -1.03 -21.26 18.66
N SER A 142 -1.57 -20.23 19.33
CA SER A 142 -1.03 -19.75 20.61
C SER A 142 -1.26 -20.74 21.77
N GLN A 143 -2.31 -21.55 21.71
CA GLN A 143 -2.60 -22.58 22.75
C GLN A 143 -1.85 -23.89 22.55
N ALA A 144 -1.26 -24.14 21.39
CA ALA A 144 -0.50 -25.36 21.11
C ALA A 144 0.99 -25.30 21.51
N GLN A 145 1.43 -24.19 22.12
CA GLN A 145 2.83 -23.97 22.56
C GLN A 145 3.00 -23.91 24.09
N PHE A 146 2.09 -24.52 24.86
CA PHE A 146 2.30 -24.76 26.30
C PHE A 146 2.28 -26.25 26.66
#